data_f380b5c0ff237b3e1ac1572049a28d4f
#
_entry.id   f380b5c0ff237b3e1ac1572049a28d4f
#
_cell.length_a   1.000
_cell.length_b   1.000
_cell.length_c   1.000
_cell.angle_alpha   90.00
_cell.angle_beta   90.00
_cell.angle_gamma   90.00
#
_symmetry.space_group_name_H-M   'P 1'
#
loop_
_entity.id
_entity.type
_entity.pdbx_description
1 polymer ?
#
loop_
_entity_poly.entity_id
_entity_poly.type
_entity_poly.pdbx_seq_one_letter_code
_entity_poly.pdbx_strand_id
1 'polypeptide(L)'
;MDTHLFVGLAGYVGRPEEKGAVGVFRKSITEGTWQHVLDFRDAHAVYVHPNSANYIFAGTDDGIWRSTNKGLTFEKANLPRDGIGIWSFLTSEDDPDVMFAGGSPIEIFKSIDRGKNWTSLAVPILEERCSGPFSPRVMRMVQKPGKPDEIFAAMEIAGALKTVNGGKTWKDVSDDLVQLSSLPHLQSSIVQKETLAEGMLDAHAITICPSQPDEIFLALRMGVFKSSNGGSTWEDIGIGRFSQTTYGRDIKVSPSDPSTMYVALSVAAASHEGGIYRSTDCGKSWSRFDKVKVNGTIMSIALNASNSDQVFIGARYNGEIFGTLNGGETWQEMSLPGKVKDIYSLACG
;
A
#
# COMPACT_ATOMS: atom_id res chain seq x y z
N MET A 1 -4.96 16.47 19.33
CA MET A 1 -6.08 15.61 18.92
C MET A 1 -5.69 14.18 19.20
N ASP A 2 -6.64 13.34 19.57
CA ASP A 2 -6.36 11.92 19.83
C ASP A 2 -6.17 11.18 18.50
N THR A 3 -4.93 10.79 18.26
CA THR A 3 -4.52 10.08 17.02
C THR A 3 -4.70 8.59 17.19
N HIS A 4 -5.23 7.93 16.18
CA HIS A 4 -5.50 6.50 16.22
C HIS A 4 -4.68 5.75 15.17
N LEU A 5 -4.25 4.56 15.53
CA LEU A 5 -3.73 3.57 14.61
C LEU A 5 -4.86 2.61 14.22
N PHE A 6 -4.99 2.36 12.92
CA PHE A 6 -5.95 1.43 12.33
C PHE A 6 -5.21 0.29 11.64
N VAL A 7 -5.76 -0.91 11.76
CA VAL A 7 -5.18 -2.15 11.21
C VAL A 7 -6.24 -2.89 10.42
N GLY A 8 -5.95 -3.21 9.18
CA GLY A 8 -6.76 -4.07 8.32
C GLY A 8 -6.21 -5.50 8.29
N LEU A 9 -7.08 -6.45 8.55
CA LEU A 9 -6.80 -7.90 8.62
C LEU A 9 -7.58 -8.66 7.58
N ALA A 10 -6.88 -9.54 6.85
CA ALA A 10 -7.49 -10.41 5.84
C ALA A 10 -6.80 -11.76 5.77
N GLY A 11 -7.46 -12.74 5.16
CA GLY A 11 -6.88 -14.04 4.89
C GLY A 11 -5.81 -13.98 3.79
N TYR A 12 -4.77 -14.78 3.93
CA TYR A 12 -3.74 -14.94 2.91
C TYR A 12 -3.99 -16.19 2.06
N VAL A 13 -3.99 -16.02 0.75
CA VAL A 13 -4.23 -17.10 -0.22
C VAL A 13 -3.28 -18.29 -0.05
N GLY A 14 -2.04 -18.06 0.40
CA GLY A 14 -1.05 -19.10 0.69
C GLY A 14 -1.30 -19.87 2.00
N ARG A 15 -2.25 -19.43 2.83
CA ARG A 15 -2.63 -20.05 4.11
C ARG A 15 -4.14 -19.97 4.34
N PRO A 16 -4.97 -20.58 3.46
CA PRO A 16 -6.43 -20.45 3.51
C PRO A 16 -7.06 -21.02 4.79
N GLU A 17 -6.41 -21.99 5.43
CA GLU A 17 -6.88 -22.63 6.65
C GLU A 17 -6.63 -21.80 7.92
N GLU A 18 -5.95 -20.66 7.82
CA GLU A 18 -5.65 -19.84 8.99
C GLU A 18 -6.92 -19.24 9.60
N LYS A 19 -7.08 -19.47 10.90
CA LYS A 19 -8.22 -18.97 11.67
C LYS A 19 -7.78 -17.81 12.55
N GLY A 20 -8.60 -16.78 12.65
CA GLY A 20 -8.34 -15.62 13.47
C GLY A 20 -9.30 -14.49 13.17
N ALA A 21 -9.22 -13.41 13.91
CA ALA A 21 -10.00 -12.21 13.67
C ALA A 21 -9.65 -11.56 12.31
N VAL A 22 -10.64 -11.02 11.65
CA VAL A 22 -10.56 -10.29 10.38
C VAL A 22 -11.06 -8.86 10.58
N GLY A 23 -10.96 -8.03 9.56
CA GLY A 23 -11.58 -6.71 9.51
C GLY A 23 -10.69 -5.62 10.06
N VAL A 24 -11.24 -4.68 10.82
CA VAL A 24 -10.53 -3.48 11.25
C VAL A 24 -10.45 -3.41 12.77
N PHE A 25 -9.23 -3.24 13.25
CA PHE A 25 -8.94 -2.84 14.63
C PHE A 25 -8.48 -1.37 14.66
N ARG A 26 -8.82 -0.69 15.76
CA ARG A 26 -8.33 0.66 16.05
C ARG A 26 -7.80 0.76 17.48
N LYS A 27 -6.85 1.67 17.70
CA LYS A 27 -6.30 2.00 19.01
C LYS A 27 -5.82 3.43 19.05
N SER A 28 -6.04 4.17 20.17
CA SER A 28 -5.30 5.41 20.41
C SER A 28 -3.80 5.10 20.53
N ILE A 29 -2.95 5.91 19.91
CA ILE A 29 -1.49 5.70 19.94
C ILE A 29 -0.86 6.02 21.30
N THR A 30 -1.54 6.82 22.12
CA THR A 30 -1.05 7.23 23.43
C THR A 30 -1.58 6.35 24.56
N GLU A 31 -2.84 5.91 24.47
CA GLU A 31 -3.52 5.20 25.55
C GLU A 31 -4.53 4.18 25.00
N GLY A 32 -4.94 3.26 25.88
CA GLY A 32 -6.05 2.34 25.60
C GLY A 32 -5.67 1.02 24.99
N THR A 33 -6.70 0.21 24.80
CA THR A 33 -6.64 -1.13 24.22
C THR A 33 -7.14 -1.13 22.79
N TRP A 34 -6.78 -2.16 22.04
CA TRP A 34 -7.34 -2.38 20.70
C TRP A 34 -8.85 -2.59 20.76
N GLN A 35 -9.57 -1.92 19.87
CA GLN A 35 -11.00 -2.07 19.65
C GLN A 35 -11.21 -2.72 18.29
N HIS A 36 -11.98 -3.81 18.24
CA HIS A 36 -12.39 -4.46 16.99
C HIS A 36 -13.65 -3.75 16.48
N VAL A 37 -13.52 -2.95 15.44
CA VAL A 37 -14.57 -2.00 15.00
C VAL A 37 -15.27 -2.42 13.71
N LEU A 38 -14.69 -3.38 12.96
CA LEU A 38 -15.30 -4.07 11.82
C LEU A 38 -14.86 -5.52 11.90
N ASP A 39 -15.77 -6.47 12.19
CA ASP A 39 -15.41 -7.83 12.61
C ASP A 39 -15.92 -8.95 11.68
N PHE A 40 -16.54 -8.62 10.58
CA PHE A 40 -17.27 -9.58 9.73
C PHE A 40 -16.80 -9.63 8.25
N ARG A 41 -15.73 -8.90 7.87
CA ARG A 41 -15.18 -8.85 6.51
C ARG A 41 -13.66 -8.83 6.54
N ASP A 42 -13.02 -9.49 5.57
CA ASP A 42 -11.60 -9.33 5.30
C ASP A 42 -11.32 -7.89 4.87
N ALA A 43 -10.43 -7.17 5.57
CA ALA A 43 -10.06 -5.80 5.27
C ALA A 43 -8.64 -5.75 4.69
N HIS A 44 -8.54 -5.51 3.37
CA HIS A 44 -7.29 -5.44 2.63
C HIS A 44 -6.63 -4.06 2.70
N ALA A 45 -7.43 -3.01 2.86
CA ALA A 45 -6.97 -1.63 2.98
C ALA A 45 -7.67 -0.92 4.13
N VAL A 46 -6.92 -0.14 4.90
CA VAL A 46 -7.47 0.90 5.77
C VAL A 46 -6.87 2.24 5.38
N TYR A 47 -7.68 3.28 5.39
CA TYR A 47 -7.28 4.60 4.95
C TYR A 47 -7.92 5.68 5.80
N VAL A 48 -7.08 6.57 6.33
CA VAL A 48 -7.53 7.80 7.01
C VAL A 48 -7.54 8.92 5.99
N HIS A 49 -8.63 9.63 5.88
CA HIS A 49 -8.76 10.75 4.97
C HIS A 49 -7.80 11.88 5.38
N PRO A 50 -6.90 12.36 4.50
CA PRO A 50 -5.79 13.25 4.88
C PRO A 50 -6.26 14.59 5.45
N ASN A 51 -7.41 15.09 4.99
CA ASN A 51 -7.96 16.38 5.43
C ASN A 51 -8.93 16.26 6.62
N SER A 52 -9.26 15.03 7.07
CA SER A 52 -10.17 14.85 8.21
C SER A 52 -10.08 13.45 8.81
N ALA A 53 -9.49 13.33 9.97
CA ALA A 53 -9.40 12.05 10.71
C ALA A 53 -10.78 11.50 11.17
N ASN A 54 -11.88 12.21 10.95
CA ASN A 54 -13.22 11.66 11.17
C ASN A 54 -13.59 10.60 10.12
N TYR A 55 -13.04 10.72 8.90
CA TYR A 55 -13.36 9.82 7.79
C TYR A 55 -12.32 8.73 7.69
N ILE A 56 -12.76 7.49 7.93
CA ILE A 56 -11.96 6.28 7.80
C ILE A 56 -12.62 5.39 6.75
N PHE A 57 -11.79 4.79 5.89
CA PHE A 57 -12.25 3.85 4.88
C PHE A 57 -11.62 2.49 5.09
N ALA A 58 -12.43 1.45 4.98
CA ALA A 58 -11.97 0.07 4.92
C ALA A 58 -12.31 -0.50 3.53
N GLY A 59 -11.29 -0.91 2.81
CA GLY A 59 -11.42 -1.67 1.57
C GLY A 59 -11.48 -3.15 1.94
N THR A 60 -12.61 -3.78 1.67
CA THR A 60 -12.88 -5.16 2.05
C THR A 60 -13.06 -6.07 0.86
N ASP A 61 -13.23 -7.37 1.10
CA ASP A 61 -13.62 -8.37 0.11
C ASP A 61 -15.02 -8.14 -0.50
N ASP A 62 -15.84 -7.27 0.13
CA ASP A 62 -17.21 -6.93 -0.27
C ASP A 62 -17.41 -5.42 -0.49
N GLY A 63 -16.39 -4.72 -0.99
CA GLY A 63 -16.47 -3.31 -1.31
C GLY A 63 -15.90 -2.38 -0.25
N ILE A 64 -16.45 -1.16 -0.20
CA ILE A 64 -15.97 -0.08 0.66
C ILE A 64 -16.87 0.10 1.87
N TRP A 65 -16.26 0.14 3.04
CA TRP A 65 -16.90 0.53 4.28
C TRP A 65 -16.34 1.86 4.75
N ARG A 66 -17.20 2.80 5.09
CA ARG A 66 -16.88 4.19 5.41
C ARG A 66 -17.33 4.53 6.81
N SER A 67 -16.47 5.17 7.59
CA SER A 67 -16.77 5.77 8.88
C SER A 67 -16.73 7.30 8.79
N THR A 68 -17.57 7.98 9.56
CA THR A 68 -17.60 9.44 9.73
C THR A 68 -17.33 9.86 11.17
N ASN A 69 -16.99 8.91 12.03
CA ASN A 69 -16.83 9.09 13.48
C ASN A 69 -15.52 8.48 14.00
N LYS A 70 -14.42 8.70 13.28
CA LYS A 70 -13.07 8.21 13.64
C LYS A 70 -12.98 6.67 13.74
N GLY A 71 -13.70 5.95 12.87
CA GLY A 71 -13.66 4.49 12.83
C GLY A 71 -14.38 3.81 13.99
N LEU A 72 -15.30 4.48 14.69
CA LEU A 72 -16.12 3.82 15.74
C LEU A 72 -17.18 2.93 15.14
N THR A 73 -17.80 3.38 14.04
CA THR A 73 -18.79 2.61 13.29
C THR A 73 -18.57 2.80 11.80
N PHE A 74 -18.98 1.82 11.02
CA PHE A 74 -18.85 1.80 9.57
C PHE A 74 -20.20 1.57 8.89
N GLU A 75 -20.39 2.20 7.75
CA GLU A 75 -21.51 2.00 6.82
C GLU A 75 -20.97 1.58 5.46
N LYS A 76 -21.69 0.74 4.72
CA LYS A 76 -21.29 0.33 3.36
C LYS A 76 -21.50 1.52 2.40
N ALA A 77 -20.47 1.87 1.64
CA ALA A 77 -20.55 2.88 0.60
C ALA A 77 -21.23 2.32 -0.66
N ASN A 78 -21.79 3.21 -1.49
CA ASN A 78 -22.48 2.80 -2.73
C ASN A 78 -21.46 2.62 -3.86
N LEU A 79 -21.18 1.37 -4.21
CA LEU A 79 -20.45 1.02 -5.42
C LEU A 79 -21.43 0.68 -6.57
N PRO A 80 -20.99 0.82 -7.84
CA PRO A 80 -21.84 0.53 -8.99
C PRO A 80 -22.16 -0.97 -9.14
N ARG A 81 -21.41 -1.84 -8.47
CA ARG A 81 -21.65 -3.29 -8.44
C ARG A 81 -21.07 -3.93 -7.18
N ASP A 82 -21.57 -5.10 -6.81
CA ASP A 82 -21.08 -5.93 -5.71
C ASP A 82 -19.94 -6.87 -6.14
N GLY A 83 -19.31 -7.53 -5.16
CA GLY A 83 -18.34 -8.59 -5.39
C GLY A 83 -16.95 -8.11 -5.81
N ILE A 84 -16.62 -6.84 -5.56
CA ILE A 84 -15.30 -6.26 -5.82
C ILE A 84 -14.56 -6.09 -4.50
N GLY A 85 -13.42 -6.76 -4.38
CA GLY A 85 -12.49 -6.51 -3.29
C GLY A 85 -11.75 -5.19 -3.48
N ILE A 86 -11.66 -4.36 -2.46
CA ILE A 86 -10.99 -3.05 -2.52
C ILE A 86 -9.64 -3.10 -1.79
N TRP A 87 -8.59 -2.66 -2.48
CA TRP A 87 -7.20 -2.81 -2.04
C TRP A 87 -6.45 -1.50 -1.81
N SER A 88 -6.95 -0.38 -2.34
CA SER A 88 -6.30 0.92 -2.17
C SER A 88 -7.25 2.09 -2.26
N PHE A 89 -6.82 3.23 -1.68
CA PHE A 89 -7.49 4.51 -1.75
C PHE A 89 -6.49 5.62 -2.07
N LEU A 90 -7.00 6.68 -2.70
CA LEU A 90 -6.29 7.93 -2.93
C LEU A 90 -7.30 9.08 -2.79
N THR A 91 -6.96 10.13 -2.06
CA THR A 91 -7.69 11.40 -2.04
C THR A 91 -6.97 12.39 -2.94
N SER A 92 -7.70 13.16 -3.75
CA SER A 92 -7.13 14.21 -4.58
C SER A 92 -6.51 15.32 -3.73
N GLU A 93 -5.35 15.81 -4.16
CA GLU A 93 -4.68 16.93 -3.48
C GLU A 93 -5.47 18.24 -3.60
N ASP A 94 -6.17 18.45 -4.73
CA ASP A 94 -6.88 19.71 -5.03
C ASP A 94 -8.30 19.74 -4.42
N ASP A 95 -8.94 18.60 -4.29
CA ASP A 95 -10.32 18.50 -3.80
C ASP A 95 -10.46 17.31 -2.87
N PRO A 96 -10.60 17.54 -1.55
CA PRO A 96 -10.72 16.45 -0.57
C PRO A 96 -11.99 15.62 -0.71
N ASP A 97 -13.00 16.08 -1.44
CA ASP A 97 -14.21 15.31 -1.71
C ASP A 97 -14.01 14.33 -2.89
N VAL A 98 -12.97 14.53 -3.71
CA VAL A 98 -12.61 13.64 -4.80
C VAL A 98 -11.67 12.54 -4.31
N MET A 99 -12.09 11.31 -4.48
CA MET A 99 -11.33 10.13 -4.07
C MET A 99 -11.31 9.08 -5.19
N PHE A 100 -10.27 8.24 -5.16
CA PHE A 100 -10.14 7.06 -6.01
C PHE A 100 -10.02 5.82 -5.13
N ALA A 101 -10.53 4.69 -5.61
CA ALA A 101 -10.37 3.38 -4.98
C ALA A 101 -9.95 2.35 -6.03
N GLY A 102 -9.02 1.48 -5.65
CA GLY A 102 -8.51 0.42 -6.51
C GLY A 102 -9.01 -0.94 -6.09
N GLY A 103 -9.47 -1.72 -7.06
CA GLY A 103 -10.15 -3.00 -6.86
C GLY A 103 -9.37 -4.22 -7.34
N SER A 104 -9.95 -5.38 -7.03
CA SER A 104 -9.61 -6.71 -7.53
C SER A 104 -10.90 -7.46 -7.93
N PRO A 105 -11.04 -7.95 -9.19
CA PRO A 105 -10.15 -7.71 -10.35
C PRO A 105 -9.84 -6.23 -10.58
N ILE A 106 -8.85 -5.92 -11.45
CA ILE A 106 -8.46 -4.54 -11.72
C ILE A 106 -9.66 -3.71 -12.14
N GLU A 107 -10.03 -2.79 -11.29
CA GLU A 107 -11.03 -1.77 -11.51
C GLU A 107 -10.66 -0.54 -10.69
N ILE A 108 -10.91 0.64 -11.22
CA ILE A 108 -10.67 1.90 -10.51
C ILE A 108 -12.00 2.65 -10.42
N PHE A 109 -12.31 3.08 -9.21
CA PHE A 109 -13.51 3.84 -8.91
C PHE A 109 -13.16 5.28 -8.56
N LYS A 110 -14.07 6.20 -8.84
CA LYS A 110 -13.99 7.61 -8.44
C LYS A 110 -15.23 8.02 -7.67
N SER A 111 -15.01 8.71 -6.56
CA SER A 111 -16.03 9.43 -5.79
C SER A 111 -15.78 10.94 -5.91
N ILE A 112 -16.86 11.74 -5.80
CA ILE A 112 -16.83 13.21 -5.73
C ILE A 112 -17.59 13.73 -4.52
N ASP A 113 -17.88 12.86 -3.56
CA ASP A 113 -18.68 13.16 -2.36
C ASP A 113 -18.06 12.53 -1.10
N ARG A 114 -16.74 12.54 -1.05
CA ARG A 114 -15.95 12.00 0.07
C ARG A 114 -16.28 10.53 0.36
N GLY A 115 -16.30 9.73 -0.72
CA GLY A 115 -16.38 8.28 -0.65
C GLY A 115 -17.75 7.72 -0.25
N LYS A 116 -18.83 8.48 -0.38
CA LYS A 116 -20.20 7.98 -0.16
C LYS A 116 -20.73 7.20 -1.36
N ASN A 117 -20.60 7.80 -2.56
CA ASN A 117 -20.98 7.18 -3.81
C ASN A 117 -19.79 7.09 -4.75
N TRP A 118 -19.71 5.99 -5.50
CA TRP A 118 -18.60 5.69 -6.39
C TRP A 118 -19.09 5.37 -7.78
N THR A 119 -18.29 5.74 -8.78
CA THR A 119 -18.52 5.41 -10.19
C THR A 119 -17.31 4.66 -10.72
N SER A 120 -17.52 3.68 -11.58
CA SER A 120 -16.43 2.93 -12.23
C SER A 120 -15.79 3.80 -13.31
N LEU A 121 -14.46 3.77 -13.39
CA LEU A 121 -13.69 4.40 -14.44
C LEU A 121 -13.30 3.36 -15.50
N ALA A 122 -13.21 3.79 -16.76
CA ALA A 122 -12.72 2.93 -17.83
C ALA A 122 -11.22 2.70 -17.67
N VAL A 123 -10.83 1.46 -17.40
CA VAL A 123 -9.42 1.00 -17.41
C VAL A 123 -9.18 0.14 -18.66
N PRO A 124 -7.95 0.11 -19.22
CA PRO A 124 -7.66 -0.75 -20.36
C PRO A 124 -7.82 -2.22 -19.95
N ILE A 125 -8.24 -3.04 -20.91
CA ILE A 125 -8.09 -4.50 -20.76
C ILE A 125 -6.59 -4.77 -20.84
N LEU A 126 -6.03 -5.25 -19.74
CA LEU A 126 -4.64 -5.69 -19.72
C LEU A 126 -4.58 -7.13 -20.22
N GLU A 127 -3.66 -7.40 -21.12
CA GLU A 127 -3.35 -8.78 -21.48
C GLU A 127 -2.91 -9.54 -20.24
N GLU A 128 -3.33 -10.79 -20.11
CA GLU A 128 -2.82 -11.67 -19.05
C GLU A 128 -1.32 -11.91 -19.27
N ARG A 129 -0.51 -11.12 -18.58
CA ARG A 129 0.95 -11.26 -18.57
C ARG A 129 1.43 -12.26 -17.53
N CYS A 130 0.60 -12.51 -16.55
CA CYS A 130 0.87 -13.43 -15.46
C CYS A 130 -0.44 -13.93 -14.88
N SER A 131 -0.68 -15.22 -14.87
CA SER A 131 -1.80 -15.81 -14.14
C SER A 131 -1.35 -16.21 -12.74
N GLY A 132 -2.16 -15.93 -11.75
CA GLY A 132 -1.88 -16.21 -10.34
C GLY A 132 -3.03 -16.94 -9.65
N PRO A 133 -2.86 -17.32 -8.38
CA PRO A 133 -3.92 -17.91 -7.57
C PRO A 133 -5.00 -16.89 -7.19
N PHE A 134 -4.89 -15.65 -7.64
CA PHE A 134 -5.83 -14.55 -7.38
C PHE A 134 -5.88 -13.60 -8.59
N SER A 135 -6.96 -12.85 -8.70
CA SER A 135 -7.09 -11.80 -9.72
C SER A 135 -6.12 -10.65 -9.47
N PRO A 136 -5.55 -10.03 -10.52
CA PRO A 136 -4.73 -8.85 -10.39
C PRO A 136 -5.44 -7.73 -9.60
N ARG A 137 -4.66 -6.90 -8.89
CA ARG A 137 -5.15 -5.94 -7.90
C ARG A 137 -4.52 -4.56 -8.09
N VAL A 138 -5.29 -3.50 -7.85
CA VAL A 138 -4.76 -2.14 -7.75
C VAL A 138 -4.28 -1.90 -6.32
N MET A 139 -2.99 -2.10 -6.07
CA MET A 139 -2.41 -2.12 -4.73
C MET A 139 -2.17 -0.75 -4.14
N ARG A 140 -1.81 0.24 -4.97
CA ARG A 140 -1.54 1.61 -4.54
C ARG A 140 -1.75 2.56 -5.70
N MET A 141 -2.25 3.76 -5.40
CA MET A 141 -2.27 4.87 -6.33
C MET A 141 -1.55 6.06 -5.73
N VAL A 142 -0.93 6.87 -6.58
CA VAL A 142 -0.29 8.14 -6.20
C VAL A 142 -0.58 9.20 -7.23
N GLN A 143 -0.90 10.40 -6.78
CA GLN A 143 -1.08 11.59 -7.61
C GLN A 143 0.24 12.35 -7.71
N LYS A 144 0.54 12.86 -8.90
CA LYS A 144 1.75 13.66 -9.10
C LYS A 144 1.59 15.03 -8.42
N PRO A 145 2.50 15.43 -7.53
CA PRO A 145 2.43 16.73 -6.86
C PRO A 145 2.28 17.89 -7.85
N GLY A 146 1.28 18.74 -7.61
CA GLY A 146 0.97 19.89 -8.45
C GLY A 146 0.35 19.55 -9.82
N LYS A 147 0.01 18.29 -10.08
CA LYS A 147 -0.67 17.82 -11.30
C LYS A 147 -1.77 16.84 -10.95
N PRO A 148 -2.91 17.31 -10.47
CA PRO A 148 -3.99 16.45 -9.92
C PRO A 148 -4.58 15.47 -10.93
N ASP A 149 -4.48 15.76 -12.21
CA ASP A 149 -4.93 14.88 -13.28
C ASP A 149 -3.93 13.77 -13.62
N GLU A 150 -2.69 13.83 -13.12
CA GLU A 150 -1.66 12.82 -13.37
C GLU A 150 -1.55 11.86 -12.19
N ILE A 151 -2.06 10.62 -12.37
CA ILE A 151 -2.12 9.58 -11.35
C ILE A 151 -1.45 8.33 -11.87
N PHE A 152 -0.71 7.65 -10.99
CA PHE A 152 -0.09 6.35 -11.24
C PHE A 152 -0.71 5.31 -10.33
N ALA A 153 -0.81 4.08 -10.83
CA ALA A 153 -1.31 2.93 -10.06
C ALA A 153 -0.36 1.74 -10.19
N ALA A 154 0.05 1.17 -9.06
CA ALA A 154 0.78 -0.08 -8.97
C ALA A 154 -0.21 -1.24 -8.88
N MET A 155 0.05 -2.31 -9.64
CA MET A 155 -0.83 -3.47 -9.72
C MET A 155 -0.07 -4.75 -9.43
N GLU A 156 -0.55 -5.52 -8.47
CA GLU A 156 -0.01 -6.85 -8.17
C GLU A 156 -0.27 -7.76 -9.36
N ILE A 157 0.80 -8.39 -9.89
CA ILE A 157 0.87 -9.26 -11.08
C ILE A 157 0.43 -8.64 -12.42
N ALA A 158 0.35 -7.31 -12.51
CA ALA A 158 -0.04 -6.62 -13.75
C ALA A 158 0.81 -5.36 -14.06
N GLY A 159 1.75 -4.97 -13.16
CA GLY A 159 2.67 -3.85 -13.39
C GLY A 159 2.13 -2.49 -12.98
N ALA A 160 2.08 -1.51 -13.89
CA ALA A 160 1.69 -0.15 -13.55
C ALA A 160 0.83 0.53 -14.63
N LEU A 161 -0.14 1.34 -14.19
CA LEU A 161 -0.96 2.21 -15.04
C LEU A 161 -0.67 3.68 -14.76
N LYS A 162 -0.94 4.52 -15.77
CA LYS A 162 -0.88 5.98 -15.69
C LYS A 162 -2.11 6.62 -16.33
N THR A 163 -2.62 7.67 -15.69
CA THR A 163 -3.55 8.63 -16.32
C THR A 163 -2.96 10.04 -16.29
N VAL A 164 -3.37 10.89 -17.23
CA VAL A 164 -3.04 12.32 -17.28
C VAL A 164 -4.27 13.22 -17.40
N ASN A 165 -5.45 12.66 -17.16
CA ASN A 165 -6.73 13.34 -17.31
C ASN A 165 -7.73 12.98 -16.18
N GLY A 166 -7.21 12.78 -14.97
CA GLY A 166 -8.02 12.53 -13.78
C GLY A 166 -8.78 11.20 -13.82
N GLY A 167 -8.20 10.19 -14.49
CA GLY A 167 -8.75 8.84 -14.58
C GLY A 167 -9.75 8.62 -15.71
N LYS A 168 -9.98 9.61 -16.62
CA LYS A 168 -10.88 9.42 -17.77
C LYS A 168 -10.35 8.36 -18.74
N THR A 169 -9.03 8.30 -18.90
CA THR A 169 -8.34 7.24 -19.65
C THR A 169 -7.07 6.83 -18.91
N TRP A 170 -6.72 5.56 -19.01
CA TRP A 170 -5.50 5.01 -18.42
C TRP A 170 -4.64 4.37 -19.50
N LYS A 171 -3.33 4.44 -19.32
CA LYS A 171 -2.31 3.82 -20.17
C LYS A 171 -1.49 2.85 -19.34
N ASP A 172 -1.23 1.67 -19.88
CA ASP A 172 -0.24 0.73 -19.35
C ASP A 172 1.18 1.30 -19.56
N VAL A 173 1.98 1.27 -18.50
CA VAL A 173 3.37 1.75 -18.49
C VAL A 173 4.33 0.66 -17.96
N SER A 174 3.98 -0.61 -18.22
CA SER A 174 4.72 -1.78 -17.74
C SER A 174 5.68 -2.38 -18.76
N ASP A 175 5.70 -1.92 -20.02
CA ASP A 175 6.48 -2.56 -21.09
C ASP A 175 7.98 -2.65 -20.75
N ASP A 176 8.54 -1.59 -20.17
CA ASP A 176 9.95 -1.58 -19.76
C ASP A 176 10.21 -2.54 -18.58
N LEU A 177 9.27 -2.68 -17.64
CA LEU A 177 9.38 -3.68 -16.56
C LEU A 177 9.45 -5.09 -17.13
N VAL A 178 8.67 -5.39 -18.17
CA VAL A 178 8.73 -6.68 -18.88
C VAL A 178 10.08 -6.85 -19.57
N GLN A 179 10.62 -5.82 -20.20
CA GLN A 179 11.94 -5.87 -20.83
C GLN A 179 13.06 -6.10 -19.80
N LEU A 180 13.01 -5.42 -18.66
CA LEU A 180 13.96 -5.58 -17.57
C LEU A 180 14.00 -7.01 -17.03
N SER A 181 12.89 -7.77 -17.09
CA SER A 181 12.86 -9.16 -16.67
C SER A 181 13.74 -10.09 -17.53
N SER A 182 14.22 -9.63 -18.68
CA SER A 182 15.23 -10.38 -19.48
C SER A 182 16.58 -10.46 -18.79
N LEU A 183 16.86 -9.55 -17.83
CA LEU A 183 18.09 -9.57 -17.05
C LEU A 183 18.08 -10.76 -16.09
N PRO A 184 19.13 -11.60 -16.05
CA PRO A 184 19.11 -12.86 -15.27
C PRO A 184 18.73 -12.70 -13.80
N HIS A 185 19.13 -11.62 -13.14
CA HIS A 185 18.85 -11.37 -11.74
C HIS A 185 17.44 -10.81 -11.47
N LEU A 186 16.69 -10.44 -12.51
CA LEU A 186 15.31 -9.94 -12.42
C LEU A 186 14.26 -10.92 -12.94
N GLN A 187 14.67 -12.12 -13.35
CA GLN A 187 13.77 -13.18 -13.77
C GLN A 187 13.10 -13.84 -12.57
N SER A 188 11.81 -14.08 -12.69
CA SER A 188 11.02 -14.82 -11.69
C SER A 188 9.88 -15.55 -12.40
N SER A 189 9.56 -16.75 -11.93
CA SER A 189 8.44 -17.56 -12.43
C SER A 189 7.78 -18.37 -11.31
N ILE A 190 7.56 -17.73 -10.15
CA ILE A 190 7.00 -18.38 -8.95
C ILE A 190 5.51 -18.66 -9.15
N VAL A 191 4.79 -17.71 -9.75
CA VAL A 191 3.34 -17.80 -9.94
C VAL A 191 3.00 -18.52 -11.24
N GLN A 192 3.70 -18.19 -12.31
CA GLN A 192 3.49 -18.79 -13.63
C GLN A 192 4.83 -19.09 -14.28
N LYS A 193 5.02 -20.36 -14.66
CA LYS A 193 6.29 -20.82 -15.23
C LYS A 193 6.56 -20.28 -16.63
N GLU A 194 5.53 -19.92 -17.37
CA GLU A 194 5.61 -19.44 -18.76
C GLU A 194 6.08 -18.00 -18.87
N THR A 195 5.99 -17.23 -17.77
CA THR A 195 6.46 -15.83 -17.79
C THR A 195 7.54 -15.60 -16.74
N LEU A 196 8.69 -15.12 -17.19
CA LEU A 196 9.80 -14.71 -16.33
C LEU A 196 9.66 -13.27 -15.83
N ALA A 197 8.69 -12.52 -16.36
CA ALA A 197 8.41 -11.16 -15.95
C ALA A 197 7.52 -11.06 -14.68
N GLU A 198 7.01 -12.18 -14.18
CA GLU A 198 6.07 -12.20 -13.07
C GLU A 198 6.54 -11.36 -11.88
N GLY A 199 7.81 -11.52 -11.45
CA GLY A 199 8.35 -10.76 -10.34
C GLY A 199 8.47 -9.26 -10.60
N MET A 200 8.72 -8.85 -11.83
CA MET A 200 8.79 -7.45 -12.26
C MET A 200 7.40 -6.82 -12.42
N LEU A 201 6.37 -7.62 -12.63
CA LEU A 201 4.98 -7.15 -12.72
C LEU A 201 4.25 -7.19 -11.38
N ASP A 202 4.85 -7.78 -10.35
CA ASP A 202 4.28 -7.89 -9.00
C ASP A 202 4.55 -6.61 -8.21
N ALA A 203 3.84 -5.55 -8.59
CA ALA A 203 4.00 -4.20 -8.03
C ALA A 203 3.08 -3.98 -6.82
N HIS A 204 3.68 -3.70 -5.68
CA HIS A 204 2.98 -3.61 -4.40
C HIS A 204 2.68 -2.17 -3.95
N ALA A 205 3.58 -1.24 -4.24
CA ALA A 205 3.39 0.16 -3.85
C ALA A 205 4.11 1.10 -4.82
N ILE A 206 3.54 2.28 -4.99
CA ILE A 206 4.07 3.36 -5.83
C ILE A 206 4.02 4.66 -5.05
N THR A 207 5.05 5.49 -5.19
CA THR A 207 5.10 6.81 -4.57
C THR A 207 5.90 7.79 -5.43
N ILE A 208 5.77 9.07 -5.15
CA ILE A 208 6.52 10.16 -5.79
C ILE A 208 7.16 10.99 -4.71
N CYS A 209 8.44 11.33 -4.87
CA CYS A 209 9.13 12.22 -3.96
C CYS A 209 8.71 13.67 -4.25
N PRO A 210 7.98 14.39 -3.37
CA PRO A 210 7.45 15.71 -3.70
C PRO A 210 8.52 16.77 -3.98
N SER A 211 9.73 16.63 -3.40
CA SER A 211 10.86 17.51 -3.73
C SER A 211 11.51 17.20 -5.08
N GLN A 212 11.17 16.05 -5.71
CA GLN A 212 11.59 15.65 -7.05
C GLN A 212 10.36 15.03 -7.76
N PRO A 213 9.36 15.82 -8.16
CA PRO A 213 8.05 15.32 -8.59
C PRO A 213 8.07 14.55 -9.92
N ASP A 214 9.18 14.55 -10.63
CA ASP A 214 9.38 13.74 -11.83
C ASP A 214 9.91 12.32 -11.50
N GLU A 215 10.39 12.10 -10.28
CA GLU A 215 10.89 10.80 -9.84
C GLU A 215 9.78 9.97 -9.17
N ILE A 216 9.42 8.89 -9.82
CA ILE A 216 8.41 7.92 -9.39
C ILE A 216 9.14 6.68 -8.90
N PHE A 217 8.77 6.19 -7.71
CA PHE A 217 9.34 4.98 -7.13
C PHE A 217 8.30 3.87 -7.07
N LEU A 218 8.70 2.68 -7.49
CA LEU A 218 7.88 1.48 -7.52
C LEU A 218 8.53 0.39 -6.67
N ALA A 219 7.88 -0.02 -5.60
CA ALA A 219 8.27 -1.18 -4.80
C ALA A 219 7.57 -2.42 -5.36
N LEU A 220 8.35 -3.42 -5.73
CA LEU A 220 7.85 -4.65 -6.30
C LEU A 220 8.65 -5.86 -5.78
N ARG A 221 8.27 -7.07 -6.17
CA ARG A 221 8.91 -8.31 -5.71
C ARG A 221 10.43 -8.30 -5.91
N MET A 222 10.92 -7.77 -7.02
CA MET A 222 12.33 -7.82 -7.41
C MET A 222 13.17 -6.68 -6.82
N GLY A 223 12.56 -5.72 -6.13
CA GLY A 223 13.28 -4.60 -5.53
C GLY A 223 12.50 -3.29 -5.51
N VAL A 224 13.24 -2.20 -5.59
CA VAL A 224 12.70 -0.84 -5.73
C VAL A 224 13.25 -0.25 -7.01
N PHE A 225 12.35 0.25 -7.84
CA PHE A 225 12.65 0.81 -9.15
C PHE A 225 12.23 2.27 -9.21
N LYS A 226 12.93 3.03 -10.04
CA LYS A 226 12.67 4.46 -10.23
C LYS A 226 12.43 4.77 -11.71
N SER A 227 11.50 5.67 -11.98
CA SER A 227 11.31 6.27 -13.30
C SER A 227 11.41 7.78 -13.18
N SER A 228 12.13 8.42 -14.11
CA SER A 228 12.25 9.90 -14.21
C SER A 228 11.53 10.46 -15.45
N ASN A 229 10.76 9.61 -16.16
CA ASN A 229 10.09 10.00 -17.41
C ASN A 229 8.62 9.54 -17.46
N GLY A 230 7.98 9.54 -16.30
CA GLY A 230 6.56 9.24 -16.18
C GLY A 230 6.19 7.77 -16.42
N GLY A 231 7.05 6.84 -16.02
CA GLY A 231 6.84 5.40 -16.14
C GLY A 231 7.21 4.81 -17.50
N SER A 232 7.80 5.62 -18.41
CA SER A 232 8.18 5.12 -19.74
C SER A 232 9.39 4.18 -19.68
N THR A 233 10.33 4.43 -18.78
CA THR A 233 11.44 3.54 -18.45
C THR A 233 11.65 3.47 -16.95
N TRP A 234 12.19 2.36 -16.49
CA TRP A 234 12.45 2.09 -15.08
C TRP A 234 13.92 1.68 -14.88
N GLU A 235 14.52 2.10 -13.79
CA GLU A 235 15.86 1.71 -13.38
C GLU A 235 15.84 1.09 -11.98
N ASP A 236 16.59 0.01 -11.77
CA ASP A 236 16.83 -0.54 -10.45
C ASP A 236 17.67 0.44 -9.63
N ILE A 237 17.15 0.91 -8.49
CA ILE A 237 17.93 1.77 -7.60
C ILE A 237 19.03 1.02 -6.84
N GLY A 238 19.12 -0.29 -7.00
CA GLY A 238 20.10 -1.15 -6.35
C GLY A 238 19.90 -1.22 -4.83
N ILE A 239 18.66 -1.40 -4.38
CA ILE A 239 18.32 -1.41 -2.93
C ILE A 239 19.12 -2.45 -2.14
N GLY A 240 19.58 -3.52 -2.78
CA GLY A 240 20.47 -4.53 -2.20
C GLY A 240 21.83 -4.01 -1.73
N ARG A 241 22.24 -2.79 -2.11
CA ARG A 241 23.44 -2.12 -1.56
C ARG A 241 23.24 -1.65 -0.13
N PHE A 242 22.01 -1.47 0.29
CA PHE A 242 21.61 -0.91 1.58
C PHE A 242 20.94 -1.94 2.49
N SER A 243 20.40 -3.02 1.91
CA SER A 243 19.65 -4.03 2.62
C SER A 243 19.99 -5.43 2.12
N GLN A 244 20.02 -6.40 3.04
CA GLN A 244 20.13 -7.83 2.67
C GLN A 244 18.81 -8.39 2.10
N THR A 245 17.69 -7.74 2.41
CA THR A 245 16.36 -8.10 1.92
C THR A 245 15.92 -7.11 0.85
N THR A 246 15.37 -7.60 -0.26
CA THR A 246 15.04 -6.77 -1.43
C THR A 246 13.58 -6.83 -1.85
N TYR A 247 12.79 -7.76 -1.34
CA TYR A 247 11.36 -7.83 -1.62
C TYR A 247 10.65 -6.56 -1.10
N GLY A 248 10.32 -5.64 -1.99
CA GLY A 248 9.68 -4.37 -1.66
C GLY A 248 8.16 -4.54 -1.50
N ARG A 249 7.62 -4.21 -0.32
CA ARG A 249 6.18 -4.37 -0.07
C ARG A 249 5.43 -3.05 0.09
N ASP A 250 6.00 -2.07 0.76
CA ASP A 250 5.40 -0.74 0.91
C ASP A 250 6.47 0.34 0.78
N ILE A 251 6.13 1.47 0.19
CA ILE A 251 6.99 2.64 0.09
C ILE A 251 6.15 3.89 0.28
N LYS A 252 6.59 4.80 1.15
CA LYS A 252 5.86 6.02 1.50
C LYS A 252 6.80 7.21 1.65
N VAL A 253 6.29 8.40 1.37
CA VAL A 253 6.95 9.67 1.65
C VAL A 253 6.43 10.20 2.99
N SER A 254 7.31 10.83 3.76
CA SER A 254 6.93 11.52 4.99
C SER A 254 5.97 12.68 4.68
N PRO A 255 4.85 12.78 5.39
CA PRO A 255 3.91 13.90 5.19
C PRO A 255 4.48 15.28 5.54
N SER A 256 5.54 15.34 6.38
CA SER A 256 6.13 16.58 6.89
C SER A 256 7.46 16.94 6.25
N ASP A 257 8.11 15.98 5.56
CA ASP A 257 9.39 16.20 4.86
C ASP A 257 9.33 15.59 3.48
N PRO A 258 9.25 16.42 2.42
CA PRO A 258 9.09 15.97 1.05
C PRO A 258 10.30 15.19 0.48
N SER A 259 11.41 15.15 1.20
CA SER A 259 12.63 14.41 0.80
C SER A 259 12.81 13.10 1.57
N THR A 260 12.06 12.92 2.65
CA THR A 260 12.15 11.71 3.49
C THR A 260 11.18 10.64 3.01
N MET A 261 11.71 9.45 2.78
CA MET A 261 10.98 8.27 2.31
C MET A 261 11.24 7.08 3.23
N TYR A 262 10.27 6.18 3.29
CA TYR A 262 10.37 4.91 4.01
C TYR A 262 10.01 3.77 3.05
N VAL A 263 10.75 2.66 3.13
CA VAL A 263 10.47 1.43 2.38
C VAL A 263 10.48 0.22 3.31
N ALA A 264 9.50 -0.64 3.16
CA ALA A 264 9.42 -1.93 3.82
C ALA A 264 10.05 -2.99 2.90
N LEU A 265 11.09 -3.64 3.40
CA LEU A 265 11.82 -4.70 2.69
C LEU A 265 11.78 -5.99 3.48
N SER A 266 11.58 -7.09 2.78
CA SER A 266 11.53 -8.44 3.38
C SER A 266 12.24 -9.44 2.47
N VAL A 267 12.32 -10.70 2.88
CA VAL A 267 12.92 -11.77 2.05
C VAL A 267 11.97 -12.18 0.93
N ALA A 268 10.67 -12.29 1.25
CA ALA A 268 9.62 -12.75 0.32
C ALA A 268 8.24 -12.36 0.84
N ALA A 269 7.19 -12.68 0.04
CA ALA A 269 5.78 -12.48 0.42
C ALA A 269 5.39 -13.18 1.72
N ALA A 270 5.99 -14.34 2.00
CA ALA A 270 5.80 -15.15 3.20
C ALA A 270 7.15 -15.47 3.80
N SER A 271 7.68 -14.57 4.62
CA SER A 271 8.98 -14.70 5.25
C SER A 271 8.92 -14.44 6.75
N HIS A 272 10.01 -14.75 7.44
CA HIS A 272 10.18 -14.52 8.88
C HIS A 272 11.19 -13.41 9.17
N GLU A 273 11.43 -12.55 8.19
CA GLU A 273 12.36 -11.44 8.30
C GLU A 273 11.90 -10.26 7.45
N GLY A 274 11.93 -9.08 8.04
CA GLY A 274 11.67 -7.81 7.38
C GLY A 274 12.33 -6.67 8.12
N GLY A 275 12.41 -5.51 7.47
CA GLY A 275 12.93 -4.27 8.03
C GLY A 275 12.36 -3.06 7.30
N ILE A 276 12.31 -1.93 8.01
CA ILE A 276 11.99 -0.64 7.40
C ILE A 276 13.28 0.16 7.21
N TYR A 277 13.42 0.76 6.04
CA TYR A 277 14.57 1.61 5.70
C TYR A 277 14.09 3.02 5.42
N ARG A 278 14.91 4.00 5.83
CA ARG A 278 14.63 5.42 5.62
C ARG A 278 15.68 6.03 4.69
N SER A 279 15.22 6.85 3.77
CA SER A 279 15.99 7.80 2.97
C SER A 279 15.61 9.21 3.38
N THR A 280 16.56 10.15 3.39
CA THR A 280 16.34 11.59 3.61
C THR A 280 16.78 12.43 2.39
N ASP A 281 17.05 11.77 1.27
CA ASP A 281 17.60 12.35 0.04
C ASP A 281 16.87 11.90 -1.23
N CYS A 282 15.54 11.69 -1.11
CA CYS A 282 14.69 11.17 -2.18
C CYS A 282 15.20 9.85 -2.79
N GLY A 283 15.50 8.89 -1.93
CA GLY A 283 15.82 7.52 -2.35
C GLY A 283 17.22 7.31 -2.93
N LYS A 284 18.13 8.28 -2.83
CA LYS A 284 19.53 8.11 -3.28
C LYS A 284 20.33 7.22 -2.35
N SER A 285 20.07 7.33 -1.05
CA SER A 285 20.65 6.46 -0.03
C SER A 285 19.60 6.01 0.98
N TRP A 286 19.82 4.83 1.57
CA TRP A 286 18.89 4.22 2.52
C TRP A 286 19.65 3.67 3.72
N SER A 287 19.06 3.81 4.89
CA SER A 287 19.57 3.21 6.11
C SER A 287 18.46 2.51 6.88
N ARG A 288 18.78 1.40 7.54
CA ARG A 288 17.81 0.70 8.39
C ARG A 288 17.31 1.64 9.47
N PHE A 289 15.99 1.73 9.62
CA PHE A 289 15.34 2.69 10.51
C PHE A 289 14.75 2.02 11.75
N ASP A 290 14.23 0.80 11.62
CA ASP A 290 13.76 0.05 12.79
C ASP A 290 14.91 -0.46 13.67
N LYS A 291 14.61 -0.65 14.97
CA LYS A 291 15.51 -1.22 15.97
C LYS A 291 14.89 -2.45 16.63
N VAL A 292 13.97 -3.11 15.95
CA VAL A 292 13.25 -4.28 16.44
C VAL A 292 13.47 -5.49 15.53
N LYS A 293 13.29 -6.68 16.08
CA LYS A 293 13.24 -7.90 15.28
C LYS A 293 11.80 -8.13 14.84
N VAL A 294 11.57 -8.08 13.54
CA VAL A 294 10.30 -8.39 12.92
C VAL A 294 10.32 -9.86 12.48
N ASN A 295 9.31 -10.64 12.88
CA ASN A 295 9.25 -12.08 12.57
C ASN A 295 8.28 -12.38 11.41
N GLY A 296 8.09 -11.42 10.50
CA GLY A 296 7.23 -11.56 9.34
C GLY A 296 7.59 -10.60 8.22
N THR A 297 6.98 -10.81 7.06
CA THR A 297 7.01 -9.82 5.97
C THR A 297 6.32 -8.54 6.44
N ILE A 298 7.00 -7.40 6.37
CA ILE A 298 6.35 -6.11 6.67
C ILE A 298 5.41 -5.78 5.53
N MET A 299 4.13 -5.72 5.83
CA MET A 299 3.06 -5.53 4.86
C MET A 299 2.70 -4.07 4.66
N SER A 300 2.83 -3.26 5.69
CA SER A 300 2.40 -1.87 5.64
C SER A 300 3.18 -0.98 6.60
N ILE A 301 3.38 0.25 6.17
CA ILE A 301 3.92 1.37 6.94
C ILE A 301 2.77 2.35 7.20
N ALA A 302 2.61 2.86 8.43
CA ALA A 302 1.75 4.00 8.69
C ALA A 302 2.59 5.18 9.22
N LEU A 303 2.34 6.35 8.67
CA LEU A 303 2.98 7.60 9.05
C LEU A 303 1.91 8.54 9.61
N ASN A 304 2.20 9.20 10.73
CA ASN A 304 1.29 10.23 11.25
C ASN A 304 1.53 11.55 10.52
N ALA A 305 0.50 12.04 9.83
CA ALA A 305 0.58 13.31 9.10
C ALA A 305 0.79 14.54 10.00
N SER A 306 0.39 14.45 11.27
CA SER A 306 0.51 15.54 12.26
C SER A 306 1.80 15.47 13.08
N ASN A 307 2.53 14.36 13.04
CA ASN A 307 3.76 14.17 13.81
C ASN A 307 4.69 13.16 13.11
N SER A 308 5.72 13.65 12.45
CA SER A 308 6.71 12.85 11.71
C SER A 308 7.53 11.88 12.54
N ASP A 309 7.58 12.08 13.87
CA ASP A 309 8.28 11.17 14.78
C ASP A 309 7.53 9.85 15.00
N GLN A 310 6.27 9.80 14.55
CA GLN A 310 5.40 8.64 14.74
C GLN A 310 5.30 7.82 13.46
N VAL A 311 5.97 6.67 13.50
CA VAL A 311 6.03 5.70 12.39
C VAL A 311 5.66 4.32 12.93
N PHE A 312 4.79 3.62 12.21
CA PHE A 312 4.30 2.30 12.59
C PHE A 312 4.50 1.32 11.44
N ILE A 313 4.80 0.06 11.78
CA ILE A 313 4.93 -1.05 10.84
C ILE A 313 4.10 -2.23 11.30
N GLY A 314 3.49 -2.94 10.37
CA GLY A 314 2.74 -4.16 10.61
C GLY A 314 3.30 -5.32 9.80
N ALA A 315 3.58 -6.42 10.48
CA ALA A 315 4.04 -7.64 9.85
C ALA A 315 2.88 -8.59 9.56
N ARG A 316 3.03 -9.42 8.54
CA ARG A 316 2.00 -10.35 8.07
C ARG A 316 1.48 -11.26 9.18
N TYR A 317 2.38 -11.81 10.00
CA TYR A 317 2.04 -12.88 10.93
C TYR A 317 1.85 -12.39 12.35
N ASN A 318 1.05 -13.13 13.13
CA ASN A 318 0.87 -12.97 14.57
C ASN A 318 0.30 -11.64 15.04
N GLY A 319 -0.27 -10.82 14.14
CA GLY A 319 -0.73 -9.48 14.49
C GLY A 319 0.38 -8.56 14.98
N GLU A 320 1.62 -8.79 14.55
CA GLU A 320 2.82 -8.12 15.02
C GLU A 320 2.88 -6.68 14.49
N ILE A 321 2.85 -5.72 15.40
CA ILE A 321 2.92 -4.30 15.12
C ILE A 321 3.98 -3.66 15.99
N PHE A 322 4.83 -2.84 15.38
CA PHE A 322 5.80 -2.03 16.10
C PHE A 322 5.61 -0.56 15.74
N GLY A 323 5.91 0.33 16.69
CA GLY A 323 5.84 1.77 16.49
C GLY A 323 6.94 2.51 17.20
N THR A 324 7.36 3.62 16.61
CA THR A 324 8.15 4.65 17.25
C THR A 324 7.33 5.92 17.43
N LEU A 325 7.51 6.62 18.54
CA LEU A 325 6.86 7.89 18.85
C LEU A 325 7.88 9.05 18.94
N ASN A 326 9.16 8.77 18.71
CA ASN A 326 10.28 9.69 18.89
C ASN A 326 11.31 9.61 17.75
N GLY A 327 10.84 9.51 16.51
CA GLY A 327 11.69 9.57 15.32
C GLY A 327 12.61 8.37 15.12
N GLY A 328 12.29 7.22 15.72
CA GLY A 328 13.09 5.99 15.61
C GLY A 328 14.15 5.82 16.71
N GLU A 329 14.20 6.71 17.71
CA GLU A 329 15.12 6.55 18.84
C GLU A 329 14.80 5.28 19.63
N THR A 330 13.52 5.07 19.94
CA THR A 330 13.00 3.85 20.56
C THR A 330 11.83 3.30 19.78
N TRP A 331 11.64 1.97 19.86
CA TRP A 331 10.53 1.24 19.27
C TRP A 331 9.82 0.43 20.32
N GLN A 332 8.51 0.34 20.22
CA GLN A 332 7.68 -0.43 21.13
C GLN A 332 6.80 -1.39 20.34
N GLU A 333 6.53 -2.54 20.94
CA GLU A 333 5.57 -3.49 20.43
C GLU A 333 4.13 -3.03 20.75
N MET A 334 3.26 -3.10 19.75
CA MET A 334 1.85 -2.71 19.84
C MET A 334 0.95 -3.80 19.26
N SER A 335 1.40 -5.05 19.31
CA SER A 335 0.77 -6.18 18.65
C SER A 335 -0.72 -6.34 19.03
N LEU A 336 -1.49 -6.89 18.09
CA LEU A 336 -2.92 -7.14 18.27
C LEU A 336 -3.17 -8.23 19.30
N PRO A 337 -4.26 -8.14 20.06
CA PRO A 337 -4.61 -9.17 21.06
C PRO A 337 -5.18 -10.42 20.38
N GLY A 338 -4.84 -11.57 20.93
CA GLY A 338 -5.43 -12.85 20.55
C GLY A 338 -4.95 -13.35 19.19
N LYS A 339 -5.71 -14.26 18.60
CA LYS A 339 -5.41 -14.85 17.30
C LYS A 339 -6.08 -14.03 16.19
N VAL A 340 -5.28 -13.51 15.28
CA VAL A 340 -5.72 -12.71 14.15
C VAL A 340 -5.24 -13.33 12.84
N LYS A 341 -5.90 -13.00 11.72
CA LYS A 341 -5.39 -13.27 10.38
C LYS A 341 -4.24 -12.30 10.03
N ASP A 342 -3.77 -12.33 8.81
CA ASP A 342 -2.64 -11.53 8.38
C ASP A 342 -2.95 -10.02 8.37
N ILE A 343 -1.98 -9.21 8.81
CA ILE A 343 -2.03 -7.76 8.62
C ILE A 343 -1.78 -7.47 7.14
N TYR A 344 -2.67 -6.69 6.54
CA TYR A 344 -2.54 -6.20 5.16
C TYR A 344 -2.31 -4.70 5.08
N SER A 345 -2.85 -3.94 6.01
CA SER A 345 -2.80 -2.48 5.94
C SER A 345 -2.75 -1.85 7.31
N LEU A 346 -2.00 -0.74 7.41
CA LEU A 346 -1.99 0.18 8.54
C LEU A 346 -2.31 1.58 8.07
N ALA A 347 -3.03 2.35 8.89
CA ALA A 347 -3.22 3.78 8.71
C ALA A 347 -3.19 4.49 10.08
N CYS A 348 -2.72 5.75 10.10
CA CYS A 348 -2.60 6.58 11.29
C CYS A 348 -3.22 7.95 11.04
N GLY A 349 -4.05 8.45 12.00
CA GLY A 349 -4.66 9.77 11.90
C GLY A 349 -5.65 10.13 13.02
#